data_45e1a0dd3cae5dbe7444b55c809ba5aa
#
_entry.id   45e1a0dd3cae5dbe7444b55c809ba5aa
#
_cell.length_a   1.000
_cell.length_b   1.000
_cell.length_c   1.000
_cell.angle_alpha   90.00
_cell.angle_beta   90.00
_cell.angle_gamma   90.00
#
_symmetry.space_group_name_H-M   'P 1'
#
loop_
_entity.id
_entity.type
_entity.pdbx_description
1 polymer ?
#
loop_
_entity_poly.entity_id
_entity_poly.type
_entity_poly.pdbx_seq_one_letter_code
_entity_poly.pdbx_strand_id
1 'polypeptide(L)'
;FHRVMEAEGWADRPWEIVNDGEVTALAGSMSLKANAVLGISMGTSLAAGYVDPHGNIKPWLNELAFAPIDYRTDAPTDEWSGDQGCGVQYFSQQAVARLAPHAGIQLPPDMPFPEQLVEVQKLMETDDERAAAIYRTIGTCFGYAIAHYHSYYDFENLLILGRVTTGVGGESILA
;
A
#
# COMPACT_ATOMS: atom_id res chain seq x y z
N PHE A 1 -7.56 -19.08 -20.48
CA PHE A 1 -8.13 -19.48 -19.20
C PHE A 1 -9.27 -20.49 -19.41
N HIS A 2 -10.33 -20.21 -20.18
CA HIS A 2 -11.47 -21.11 -20.45
C HIS A 2 -11.04 -22.53 -20.86
N ARG A 3 -10.11 -22.65 -21.81
CA ARG A 3 -9.60 -23.96 -22.26
C ARG A 3 -9.00 -24.81 -21.14
N VAL A 4 -8.38 -24.17 -20.15
CA VAL A 4 -7.82 -24.87 -18.98
C VAL A 4 -8.95 -25.33 -18.08
N MET A 5 -9.93 -24.48 -17.82
CA MET A 5 -11.10 -24.81 -16.99
C MET A 5 -11.88 -25.99 -17.60
N GLU A 6 -12.07 -26.01 -18.93
CA GLU A 6 -12.70 -27.12 -19.65
C GLU A 6 -11.89 -28.42 -19.54
N ALA A 7 -10.55 -28.33 -19.74
CA ALA A 7 -9.67 -29.50 -19.67
C ALA A 7 -9.61 -30.11 -18.27
N GLU A 8 -9.73 -29.30 -17.23
CA GLU A 8 -9.74 -29.74 -15.82
C GLU A 8 -11.15 -30.12 -15.31
N GLY A 9 -12.17 -30.07 -16.16
CA GLY A 9 -13.55 -30.37 -15.78
C GLY A 9 -14.18 -29.34 -14.83
N TRP A 10 -13.74 -28.10 -14.91
CA TRP A 10 -14.22 -26.98 -14.07
C TRP A 10 -15.06 -25.97 -14.85
N ALA A 11 -15.48 -26.30 -16.05
CA ALA A 11 -16.22 -25.38 -16.93
C ALA A 11 -17.49 -24.78 -16.27
N ASP A 12 -18.15 -25.56 -15.42
CA ASP A 12 -19.40 -25.15 -14.74
C ASP A 12 -19.16 -24.44 -13.41
N ARG A 13 -17.92 -24.23 -12.99
CA ARG A 13 -17.61 -23.51 -11.74
C ARG A 13 -17.67 -22.01 -11.98
N PRO A 14 -18.35 -21.25 -11.11
CA PRO A 14 -18.30 -19.79 -11.17
C PRO A 14 -16.88 -19.31 -10.89
N TRP A 15 -16.39 -18.40 -11.70
CA TRP A 15 -15.08 -17.77 -11.52
C TRP A 15 -15.11 -16.33 -12.03
N GLU A 16 -14.25 -15.51 -11.46
CA GLU A 16 -14.05 -14.12 -11.86
C GLU A 16 -12.55 -13.79 -11.81
N ILE A 17 -12.10 -12.94 -12.71
CA ILE A 17 -10.74 -12.40 -12.70
C ILE A 17 -10.82 -11.01 -12.09
N VAL A 18 -10.11 -10.82 -10.98
CA VAL A 18 -10.06 -9.56 -10.25
C VAL A 18 -8.60 -9.18 -9.97
N ASN A 19 -8.37 -7.90 -9.68
CA ASN A 19 -7.07 -7.41 -9.23
C ASN A 19 -6.74 -7.97 -7.83
N ASP A 20 -5.47 -8.18 -7.52
CA ASP A 20 -5.01 -8.71 -6.22
C ASP A 20 -5.35 -7.77 -5.04
N GLY A 21 -5.34 -6.47 -5.27
CA GLY A 21 -5.81 -5.48 -4.29
C GLY A 21 -7.28 -5.69 -3.93
N GLU A 22 -8.13 -5.97 -4.93
CA GLU A 22 -9.56 -6.24 -4.74
C GLU A 22 -9.79 -7.52 -3.93
N VAL A 23 -9.02 -8.58 -4.22
CA VAL A 23 -9.06 -9.83 -3.44
C VAL A 23 -8.70 -9.57 -1.98
N THR A 24 -7.70 -8.73 -1.74
CA THR A 24 -7.27 -8.35 -0.39
C THR A 24 -8.38 -7.62 0.37
N ALA A 25 -9.02 -6.63 -0.25
CA ALA A 25 -10.13 -5.90 0.36
C ALA A 25 -11.34 -6.80 0.63
N LEU A 26 -11.66 -7.70 -0.31
CA LEU A 26 -12.75 -8.67 -0.14
C LEU A 26 -12.47 -9.65 1.00
N ALA A 27 -11.26 -10.21 1.06
CA ALA A 27 -10.85 -11.10 2.16
C ALA A 27 -10.91 -10.37 3.51
N GLY A 28 -10.49 -9.09 3.55
CA GLY A 28 -10.61 -8.23 4.72
C GLY A 28 -12.06 -8.03 5.14
N SER A 29 -12.95 -7.68 4.20
CA SER A 29 -14.39 -7.52 4.43
C SER A 29 -15.01 -8.79 5.03
N MET A 30 -14.70 -9.95 4.46
CA MET A 30 -15.16 -11.25 4.97
C MET A 30 -14.63 -11.55 6.37
N SER A 31 -13.37 -11.28 6.63
CA SER A 31 -12.72 -11.52 7.93
C SER A 31 -13.26 -10.61 9.02
N LEU A 32 -13.43 -9.33 8.72
CA LEU A 32 -13.98 -8.32 9.61
C LEU A 32 -15.50 -8.44 9.76
N LYS A 33 -16.16 -9.16 8.85
CA LYS A 33 -17.63 -9.20 8.72
C LYS A 33 -18.22 -7.79 8.58
N ALA A 34 -17.54 -6.95 7.82
CA ALA A 34 -17.89 -5.55 7.59
C ALA A 34 -17.80 -5.23 6.10
N ASN A 35 -18.70 -4.36 5.64
CA ASN A 35 -18.64 -3.75 4.30
C ASN A 35 -17.99 -2.35 4.39
N ALA A 36 -18.02 -1.61 3.31
CA ALA A 36 -17.39 -0.30 3.21
C ALA A 36 -15.90 -0.36 3.64
N VAL A 37 -15.13 -1.26 3.03
CA VAL A 37 -13.74 -1.52 3.37
C VAL A 37 -12.83 -1.01 2.26
N LEU A 38 -11.92 -0.09 2.58
CA LEU A 38 -10.76 0.23 1.75
C LEU A 38 -9.56 -0.58 2.25
N GLY A 39 -9.05 -1.50 1.45
CA GLY A 39 -7.85 -2.28 1.73
C GLY A 39 -6.63 -1.63 1.07
N ILE A 40 -5.57 -1.41 1.83
CA ILE A 40 -4.30 -0.85 1.35
C ILE A 40 -3.16 -1.75 1.79
N SER A 41 -2.32 -2.16 0.85
CA SER A 41 -1.13 -2.97 1.12
C SER A 41 0.14 -2.21 0.74
N MET A 42 0.97 -1.89 1.74
CA MET A 42 2.25 -1.19 1.61
C MET A 42 3.39 -2.21 1.52
N GLY A 43 3.65 -2.69 0.31
CA GLY A 43 4.70 -3.67 0.00
C GLY A 43 5.87 -3.09 -0.79
N THR A 44 6.39 -3.85 -1.74
CA THR A 44 7.38 -3.35 -2.73
C THR A 44 6.77 -2.24 -3.57
N SER A 45 5.48 -2.39 -3.90
CA SER A 45 4.61 -1.36 -4.45
C SER A 45 3.46 -1.08 -3.48
N LEU A 46 2.50 -0.30 -3.91
CA LEU A 46 1.25 -0.03 -3.22
C LEU A 46 0.13 -0.73 -3.97
N ALA A 47 -0.65 -1.58 -3.28
CA ALA A 47 -1.87 -2.15 -3.83
C ALA A 47 -3.07 -1.66 -3.03
N ALA A 48 -4.20 -1.52 -3.70
CA ALA A 48 -5.45 -1.12 -3.06
C ALA A 48 -6.64 -1.88 -3.64
N GLY A 49 -7.67 -2.05 -2.82
CA GLY A 49 -8.95 -2.59 -3.24
C GLY A 49 -10.07 -2.01 -2.41
N TYR A 50 -11.27 -2.03 -2.95
CA TYR A 50 -12.43 -1.44 -2.29
C TYR A 50 -13.66 -2.33 -2.35
N VAL A 51 -14.25 -2.57 -1.19
CA VAL A 51 -15.57 -3.19 -1.03
C VAL A 51 -16.57 -2.12 -0.59
N ASP A 52 -17.61 -1.92 -1.36
CA ASP A 52 -18.59 -0.88 -1.11
C ASP A 52 -19.49 -1.18 0.11
N PRO A 53 -20.36 -0.23 0.55
CA PRO A 53 -21.28 -0.45 1.67
C PRO A 53 -22.25 -1.63 1.48
N HIS A 54 -22.47 -2.07 0.24
CA HIS A 54 -23.32 -3.22 -0.09
C HIS A 54 -22.55 -4.54 -0.18
N GLY A 55 -21.23 -4.53 0.03
CA GLY A 55 -20.38 -5.72 -0.03
C GLY A 55 -19.91 -6.08 -1.43
N ASN A 56 -20.02 -5.17 -2.40
CA ASN A 56 -19.63 -5.42 -3.79
C ASN A 56 -18.24 -4.84 -4.09
N ILE A 57 -17.48 -5.56 -4.92
CA ILE A 57 -16.32 -5.05 -5.62
C ILE A 57 -16.81 -4.17 -6.78
N LYS A 58 -16.15 -3.04 -7.03
CA LYS A 58 -16.50 -2.16 -8.14
C LYS A 58 -15.81 -2.60 -9.44
N PRO A 59 -16.44 -2.34 -10.60
CA PRO A 59 -15.88 -2.74 -11.91
C PRO A 59 -14.81 -1.79 -12.45
N TRP A 60 -14.19 -0.98 -11.60
CA TRP A 60 -13.06 -0.12 -11.95
C TRP A 60 -11.78 -0.59 -11.27
N LEU A 61 -10.65 -0.17 -11.81
CA LEU A 61 -9.34 -0.48 -11.27
C LEU A 61 -9.00 0.49 -10.12
N ASN A 62 -8.65 -0.04 -8.94
CA ASN A 62 -8.25 0.75 -7.77
C ASN A 62 -6.73 0.82 -7.67
N GLU A 63 -6.09 1.61 -8.52
CA GLU A 63 -4.64 1.75 -8.57
C GLU A 63 -4.16 3.00 -7.80
N LEU A 64 -4.30 2.96 -6.47
CA LEU A 64 -3.83 4.05 -5.60
C LEU A 64 -2.31 4.25 -5.63
N ALA A 65 -1.56 3.27 -6.16
CA ALA A 65 -0.13 3.44 -6.44
C ALA A 65 0.15 4.66 -7.32
N PHE A 66 -0.71 4.92 -8.30
CA PHE A 66 -0.56 6.02 -9.27
C PHE A 66 -1.47 7.21 -8.97
N ALA A 67 -2.28 7.14 -7.91
CA ALA A 67 -3.07 8.28 -7.48
C ALA A 67 -2.16 9.43 -7.01
N PRO A 68 -2.41 10.68 -7.43
CA PRO A 68 -1.62 11.82 -7.02
C PRO A 68 -1.85 12.13 -5.52
N ILE A 69 -0.76 12.19 -4.76
CA ILE A 69 -0.73 12.47 -3.32
C ILE A 69 -0.02 13.80 -3.04
N ASP A 70 1.01 14.10 -3.82
CA ASP A 70 1.80 15.31 -3.67
C ASP A 70 1.82 16.11 -4.98
N TYR A 71 1.29 17.33 -4.92
CA TYR A 71 1.15 18.23 -6.06
C TYR A 71 2.30 19.24 -6.17
N ARG A 72 3.37 19.11 -5.39
CA ARG A 72 4.55 19.96 -5.50
C ARG A 72 5.29 19.66 -6.80
N THR A 73 5.90 20.69 -7.35
CA THR A 73 6.68 20.58 -8.61
C THR A 73 7.99 19.81 -8.45
N ASP A 74 8.45 19.62 -7.21
CA ASP A 74 9.63 18.86 -6.84
C ASP A 74 9.31 17.50 -6.19
N ALA A 75 8.04 17.07 -6.27
CA ALA A 75 7.63 15.76 -5.76
C ALA A 75 8.37 14.62 -6.49
N PRO A 76 8.65 13.50 -5.83
CA PRO A 76 9.34 12.38 -6.44
C PRO A 76 8.55 11.81 -7.61
N THR A 77 9.27 11.40 -8.64
CA THR A 77 8.70 10.75 -9.84
C THR A 77 8.88 9.24 -9.72
N ASP A 78 7.84 8.49 -10.02
CA ASP A 78 7.92 7.03 -10.11
C ASP A 78 8.64 6.61 -11.39
N GLU A 79 9.67 5.78 -11.25
CA GLU A 79 10.53 5.38 -12.37
C GLU A 79 9.80 4.51 -13.40
N TRP A 80 8.76 3.77 -12.97
CA TRP A 80 8.04 2.86 -13.84
C TRP A 80 6.94 3.56 -14.63
N SER A 81 6.09 4.36 -13.97
CA SER A 81 4.96 5.04 -14.61
C SER A 81 5.34 6.40 -15.17
N GLY A 82 6.34 7.06 -14.62
CA GLY A 82 6.68 8.46 -14.88
C GLY A 82 5.79 9.46 -14.15
N ASP A 83 4.88 8.98 -13.28
CA ASP A 83 3.96 9.83 -12.54
C ASP A 83 4.68 10.52 -11.37
N GLN A 84 4.44 11.81 -11.23
CA GLN A 84 5.02 12.63 -10.18
C GLN A 84 4.10 12.69 -8.95
N GLY A 85 4.67 12.50 -7.76
CA GLY A 85 3.94 12.65 -6.51
C GLY A 85 2.86 11.60 -6.27
N CYS A 86 2.97 10.42 -6.87
CA CYS A 86 1.98 9.35 -6.76
C CYS A 86 2.16 8.49 -5.51
N GLY A 87 1.11 7.77 -5.12
CA GLY A 87 0.99 7.03 -3.86
C GLY A 87 2.11 6.04 -3.60
N VAL A 88 2.63 5.35 -4.61
CA VAL A 88 3.72 4.37 -4.44
C VAL A 88 4.99 5.02 -3.88
N GLN A 89 5.26 6.28 -4.18
CA GLN A 89 6.41 7.03 -3.69
C GLN A 89 6.31 7.38 -2.19
N TYR A 90 5.12 7.25 -1.59
CA TYR A 90 4.84 7.62 -0.21
C TYR A 90 4.47 6.44 0.68
N PHE A 91 3.89 5.37 0.13
CA PHE A 91 3.27 4.28 0.89
C PHE A 91 3.76 2.90 0.47
N SER A 92 5.06 2.81 0.14
CA SER A 92 5.71 1.54 -0.20
C SER A 92 7.15 1.48 0.35
N GLN A 93 7.85 0.40 0.07
CA GLN A 93 9.29 0.29 0.38
C GLN A 93 10.13 1.38 -0.31
N GLN A 94 9.67 1.92 -1.43
CA GLN A 94 10.32 3.04 -2.11
C GLN A 94 10.34 4.30 -1.22
N ALA A 95 9.27 4.55 -0.45
CA ALA A 95 9.22 5.65 0.50
C ALA A 95 10.30 5.53 1.58
N VAL A 96 10.48 4.33 2.15
CA VAL A 96 11.51 4.06 3.15
C VAL A 96 12.91 4.30 2.57
N ALA A 97 13.18 3.72 1.40
CA ALA A 97 14.45 3.88 0.70
C ALA A 97 14.78 5.34 0.38
N ARG A 98 13.80 6.09 -0.12
CA ARG A 98 13.94 7.51 -0.46
C ARG A 98 14.15 8.38 0.77
N LEU A 99 13.50 8.11 1.88
CA LEU A 99 13.58 8.89 3.11
C LEU A 99 14.84 8.58 3.92
N ALA A 100 15.43 7.39 3.80
CA ALA A 100 16.60 6.97 4.56
C ALA A 100 17.77 7.96 4.46
N PRO A 101 18.26 8.39 3.28
CA PRO A 101 19.34 9.37 3.19
C PRO A 101 18.96 10.74 3.76
N HIS A 102 17.70 11.17 3.64
CA HIS A 102 17.22 12.41 4.24
C HIS A 102 17.20 12.36 5.77
N ALA A 103 16.98 11.19 6.34
CA ALA A 103 17.09 10.96 7.78
C ALA A 103 18.55 10.74 8.25
N GLY A 104 19.53 10.76 7.34
CA GLY A 104 20.94 10.52 7.66
C GLY A 104 21.30 9.04 7.80
N ILE A 105 20.47 8.14 7.28
CA ILE A 105 20.74 6.70 7.21
C ILE A 105 21.32 6.41 5.83
N GLN A 106 22.59 5.99 5.81
CA GLN A 106 23.28 5.63 4.56
C GLN A 106 23.17 4.13 4.34
N LEU A 107 22.52 3.75 3.25
CA LEU A 107 22.40 2.37 2.80
C LEU A 107 23.18 2.19 1.48
N PRO A 108 23.69 0.99 1.17
CA PRO A 108 24.31 0.73 -0.12
C PRO A 108 23.38 1.09 -1.28
N PRO A 109 23.87 1.81 -2.31
CA PRO A 109 23.02 2.32 -3.38
C PRO A 109 22.41 1.22 -4.27
N ASP A 110 23.01 0.05 -4.30
CA ASP A 110 22.60 -1.15 -5.03
C ASP A 110 21.75 -2.13 -4.17
N MET A 111 21.49 -1.78 -2.91
CA MET A 111 20.68 -2.62 -2.01
C MET A 111 19.21 -2.61 -2.46
N PRO A 112 18.58 -3.77 -2.66
CA PRO A 112 17.16 -3.85 -3.02
C PRO A 112 16.24 -3.25 -1.96
N PHE A 113 15.12 -2.67 -2.37
CA PHE A 113 14.15 -2.03 -1.45
C PHE A 113 13.70 -2.93 -0.29
N PRO A 114 13.43 -4.24 -0.48
CA PRO A 114 13.09 -5.11 0.64
C PRO A 114 14.18 -5.22 1.71
N GLU A 115 15.45 -5.18 1.29
CA GLU A 115 16.59 -5.24 2.21
C GLU A 115 16.79 -3.90 2.92
N GLN A 116 16.65 -2.77 2.19
CA GLN A 116 16.67 -1.44 2.78
C GLN A 116 15.59 -1.29 3.87
N LEU A 117 14.37 -1.79 3.61
CA LEU A 117 13.30 -1.82 4.61
C LEU A 117 13.73 -2.59 5.87
N VAL A 118 14.32 -3.77 5.70
CA VAL A 118 14.78 -4.60 6.83
C VAL A 118 15.82 -3.87 7.67
N GLU A 119 16.78 -3.19 7.03
CA GLU A 119 17.80 -2.43 7.78
C GLU A 119 17.19 -1.26 8.57
N VAL A 120 16.23 -0.54 7.98
CA VAL A 120 15.54 0.55 8.69
C VAL A 120 14.64 -0.01 9.82
N GLN A 121 13.99 -1.16 9.62
CA GLN A 121 13.22 -1.83 10.68
C GLN A 121 14.09 -2.26 11.87
N LYS A 122 15.31 -2.78 11.63
CA LYS A 122 16.25 -3.08 12.70
C LYS A 122 16.63 -1.84 13.52
N LEU A 123 16.78 -0.70 12.87
CA LEU A 123 17.04 0.56 13.58
C LEU A 123 15.86 0.97 14.45
N MET A 124 14.60 0.72 14.00
CA MET A 124 13.41 0.94 14.83
C MET A 124 13.40 0.08 16.10
N GLU A 125 13.88 -1.17 16.01
CA GLU A 125 13.98 -2.06 17.17
C GLU A 125 14.98 -1.56 18.25
N THR A 126 15.86 -0.64 17.89
CA THR A 126 16.85 -0.01 18.78
C THR A 126 16.50 1.44 19.13
N ASP A 127 15.27 1.87 18.92
CA ASP A 127 14.80 3.24 19.17
C ASP A 127 15.61 4.33 18.46
N ASP A 128 16.09 4.05 17.24
CA ASP A 128 16.83 5.05 16.44
C ASP A 128 15.86 6.12 15.93
N GLU A 129 16.03 7.35 16.42
CA GLU A 129 15.21 8.50 16.07
C GLU A 129 15.19 8.84 14.57
N ARG A 130 16.24 8.48 13.83
CA ARG A 130 16.30 8.69 12.38
C ARG A 130 15.32 7.75 11.67
N ALA A 131 15.30 6.49 12.07
CA ALA A 131 14.34 5.53 11.56
C ALA A 131 12.90 5.91 11.97
N ALA A 132 12.70 6.30 13.23
CA ALA A 132 11.41 6.77 13.72
C ALA A 132 10.89 7.97 12.92
N ALA A 133 11.76 8.90 12.52
CA ALA A 133 11.38 10.05 11.69
C ALA A 133 10.86 9.62 10.31
N ILE A 134 11.42 8.57 9.71
CA ILE A 134 10.91 8.00 8.44
C ILE A 134 9.48 7.52 8.60
N TYR A 135 9.23 6.68 9.60
CA TYR A 135 7.91 6.10 9.81
C TYR A 135 6.86 7.14 10.21
N ARG A 136 7.20 8.12 11.06
CA ARG A 136 6.33 9.27 11.35
C ARG A 136 5.98 10.07 10.09
N THR A 137 6.95 10.26 9.19
CA THR A 137 6.72 10.97 7.92
C THR A 137 5.73 10.20 7.05
N ILE A 138 5.91 8.88 6.90
CA ILE A 138 5.00 8.02 6.16
C ILE A 138 3.59 8.08 6.78
N GLY A 139 3.47 7.93 8.10
CA GLY A 139 2.21 7.99 8.83
C GLY A 139 1.49 9.32 8.65
N THR A 140 2.22 10.44 8.78
CA THR A 140 1.65 11.78 8.56
C THR A 140 1.12 11.94 7.13
N CYS A 141 1.90 11.55 6.13
CA CYS A 141 1.46 11.60 4.74
C CYS A 141 0.24 10.69 4.51
N PHE A 142 0.24 9.51 5.15
CA PHE A 142 -0.86 8.56 5.03
C PHE A 142 -2.16 9.08 5.66
N GLY A 143 -2.09 9.74 6.81
CA GLY A 143 -3.25 10.40 7.43
C GLY A 143 -3.91 11.42 6.50
N TYR A 144 -3.13 12.25 5.82
CA TYR A 144 -3.65 13.16 4.79
C TYR A 144 -4.22 12.42 3.58
N ALA A 145 -3.57 11.33 3.14
CA ALA A 145 -4.04 10.55 2.02
C ALA A 145 -5.38 9.85 2.32
N ILE A 146 -5.60 9.35 3.54
CA ILE A 146 -6.87 8.78 3.98
C ILE A 146 -8.00 9.80 3.82
N ALA A 147 -7.80 11.03 4.27
CA ALA A 147 -8.79 12.10 4.12
C ALA A 147 -9.06 12.42 2.64
N HIS A 148 -8.03 12.36 1.80
CA HIS A 148 -8.16 12.53 0.36
C HIS A 148 -8.93 11.37 -0.28
N TYR A 149 -8.59 10.13 0.06
CA TYR A 149 -9.28 8.93 -0.46
C TYR A 149 -10.75 8.89 -0.05
N HIS A 150 -11.10 9.36 1.14
CA HIS A 150 -12.49 9.46 1.59
C HIS A 150 -13.36 10.40 0.73
N SER A 151 -12.75 11.25 -0.09
CA SER A 151 -13.47 12.07 -1.06
C SER A 151 -13.96 11.25 -2.29
N TYR A 152 -13.43 10.05 -2.50
CA TYR A 152 -13.72 9.19 -3.67
C TYR A 152 -14.30 7.83 -3.30
N TYR A 153 -13.99 7.33 -2.10
CA TYR A 153 -14.42 6.04 -1.60
C TYR A 153 -15.27 6.24 -0.35
N ASP A 154 -16.47 5.68 -0.37
CA ASP A 154 -17.36 5.67 0.79
C ASP A 154 -17.01 4.47 1.69
N PHE A 155 -15.89 4.59 2.43
CA PHE A 155 -15.42 3.56 3.34
C PHE A 155 -15.59 3.98 4.81
N GLU A 156 -15.98 3.02 5.63
CA GLU A 156 -16.06 3.12 7.09
C GLU A 156 -14.92 2.34 7.78
N ASN A 157 -14.33 1.40 7.05
CA ASN A 157 -13.30 0.50 7.54
C ASN A 157 -12.07 0.60 6.66
N LEU A 158 -10.90 0.74 7.29
CA LEU A 158 -9.61 0.77 6.62
C LEU A 158 -8.81 -0.48 7.03
N LEU A 159 -8.45 -1.31 6.05
CA LEU A 159 -7.57 -2.45 6.24
C LEU A 159 -6.18 -2.09 5.73
N ILE A 160 -5.19 -2.12 6.62
CA ILE A 160 -3.81 -1.79 6.28
C ILE A 160 -2.96 -3.04 6.40
N LEU A 161 -2.23 -3.36 5.35
CA LEU A 161 -1.39 -4.54 5.22
C LEU A 161 -0.02 -4.19 4.63
N GLY A 162 0.85 -5.18 4.57
CA GLY A 162 2.12 -5.08 3.87
C GLY A 162 3.33 -4.95 4.80
N ARG A 163 4.51 -5.21 4.25
CA ARG A 163 5.74 -5.31 5.05
C ARG A 163 6.19 -3.98 5.66
N VAL A 164 5.83 -2.85 5.06
CA VAL A 164 6.14 -1.52 5.58
C VAL A 164 5.42 -1.27 6.90
N THR A 165 4.23 -1.83 7.07
CA THR A 165 3.38 -1.65 8.25
C THR A 165 3.56 -2.74 9.32
N THR A 166 4.64 -3.53 9.26
CA THR A 166 4.95 -4.55 10.27
C THR A 166 5.95 -4.06 11.30
N GLY A 167 5.91 -4.66 12.50
CA GLY A 167 6.81 -4.34 13.60
C GLY A 167 6.64 -2.93 14.16
N VAL A 168 7.60 -2.47 14.93
CA VAL A 168 7.58 -1.16 15.63
C VAL A 168 7.39 0.01 14.67
N GLY A 169 7.97 -0.06 13.48
CA GLY A 169 7.78 0.96 12.44
C GLY A 169 6.33 1.05 11.97
N GLY A 170 5.68 -0.10 11.77
CA GLY A 170 4.27 -0.16 11.42
C GLY A 170 3.37 0.47 12.47
N GLU A 171 3.62 0.20 13.74
CA GLU A 171 2.89 0.82 14.86
C GLU A 171 3.03 2.36 14.82
N SER A 172 4.21 2.88 14.48
CA SER A 172 4.46 4.32 14.35
C SER A 172 3.72 4.97 13.16
N ILE A 173 3.39 4.22 12.11
CA ILE A 173 2.57 4.71 10.99
C ILE A 173 1.09 4.84 11.44
N LEU A 174 0.64 3.94 12.30
CA LEU A 174 -0.75 3.84 12.73
C LEU A 174 -1.10 4.69 13.95
N ALA A 175 -0.09 5.25 14.63
CA ALA A 175 -0.26 6.10 15.80
C ALA A 175 -0.62 7.54 15.43
#